data_eb15d4997ba39f9f4e2c18e7b204d00d
#
_entry.id   eb15d4997ba39f9f4e2c18e7b204d00d
#
_cell.length_a   1.000
_cell.length_b   1.000
_cell.length_c   1.000
_cell.angle_alpha   90.00
_cell.angle_beta   90.00
_cell.angle_gamma   90.00
#
_symmetry.space_group_name_H-M   'P 1'
#
loop_
_entity.id
_entity.type
_entity.pdbx_description
1 polymer ?
#
loop_
_entity_poly.entity_id
_entity_poly.type
_entity_poly.pdbx_seq_one_letter_code
_entity_poly.pdbx_strand_id
1 'polypeptide(L)'
;FRSGAFGDGGTVGELLKNALSKAGFTVSMYDYATMERGEIFTAGIEEMKEKFDLSIVAANVATGSNHTTRRVEWIDLMAANEPWYTKEIPTMFISFCNPYHMIDVPFISTFINCYSSSSYCVDAVVEKIIGKSSFNGKSPVDPWCQEVWGARFM
;
A
#
# COMPACT_ATOMS: atom_id res chain seq x y z
N PHE A 1 -1.77 -6.88 5.58
CA PHE A 1 -2.86 -5.91 5.44
C PHE A 1 -3.78 -5.98 6.66
N ARG A 2 -3.72 -5.02 7.56
CA ARG A 2 -4.73 -4.88 8.60
C ARG A 2 -5.76 -3.85 8.15
N SER A 3 -6.95 -4.31 7.84
CA SER A 3 -8.12 -3.47 7.83
C SER A 3 -8.41 -3.04 9.28
N GLY A 4 -8.59 -1.74 9.52
CA GLY A 4 -8.98 -1.25 10.84
C GLY A 4 -10.33 -1.79 11.28
N ALA A 5 -10.87 -1.31 12.41
CA ALA A 5 -12.15 -1.77 13.00
C ALA A 5 -13.35 -1.70 12.05
N PHE A 6 -13.21 -1.01 10.91
CA PHE A 6 -14.16 -0.95 9.79
C PHE A 6 -13.50 -1.42 8.50
N GLY A 7 -12.63 -2.42 8.57
CA GLY A 7 -11.97 -2.97 7.41
C GLY A 7 -12.96 -3.62 6.45
N ASP A 8 -12.60 -3.58 5.18
CA ASP A 8 -13.40 -4.16 4.08
C ASP A 8 -13.27 -5.68 3.96
N GLY A 9 -12.69 -6.35 4.95
CA GLY A 9 -12.46 -7.80 4.92
C GLY A 9 -11.50 -8.27 3.82
N GLY A 10 -10.65 -7.37 3.30
CA GLY A 10 -9.71 -7.70 2.22
C GLY A 10 -10.29 -7.51 0.82
N THR A 11 -11.50 -7.01 0.67
CA THR A 11 -12.20 -6.84 -0.62
C THR A 11 -11.38 -6.03 -1.62
N VAL A 12 -10.78 -4.92 -1.20
CA VAL A 12 -9.95 -4.09 -2.10
C VAL A 12 -8.68 -4.81 -2.53
N GLY A 13 -8.09 -5.61 -1.65
CA GLY A 13 -6.94 -6.45 -1.97
C GLY A 13 -7.28 -7.46 -3.09
N GLU A 14 -8.41 -8.13 -2.99
CA GLU A 14 -8.86 -9.06 -4.03
C GLU A 14 -9.24 -8.36 -5.34
N LEU A 15 -9.87 -7.19 -5.28
CA LEU A 15 -10.14 -6.38 -6.47
C LEU A 15 -8.84 -5.98 -7.18
N LEU A 16 -7.85 -5.51 -6.42
CA LEU A 16 -6.54 -5.11 -6.96
C LEU A 16 -5.81 -6.31 -7.58
N LYS A 17 -5.76 -7.45 -6.90
CA LYS A 17 -5.20 -8.69 -7.42
C LYS A 17 -5.84 -9.08 -8.75
N ASN A 18 -7.16 -9.08 -8.79
CA ASN A 18 -7.91 -9.45 -10.01
C ASN A 18 -7.64 -8.48 -11.16
N ALA A 19 -7.59 -7.18 -10.89
CA ALA A 19 -7.31 -6.16 -11.89
C ALA A 19 -5.87 -6.26 -12.43
N LEU A 20 -4.89 -6.46 -11.56
CA LEU A 20 -3.49 -6.69 -11.95
C LEU A 20 -3.33 -7.99 -12.75
N SER A 21 -3.99 -9.08 -12.34
CA SER A 21 -3.95 -10.35 -13.06
C SER A 21 -4.55 -10.23 -14.47
N LYS A 22 -5.65 -9.49 -14.63
CA LYS A 22 -6.23 -9.16 -15.94
C LYS A 22 -5.28 -8.31 -16.79
N ALA A 23 -4.45 -7.51 -16.17
CA ALA A 23 -3.43 -6.70 -16.84
C ALA A 23 -2.15 -7.49 -17.22
N GLY A 24 -2.08 -8.78 -16.86
CA GLY A 24 -0.99 -9.66 -17.24
C GLY A 24 0.08 -9.92 -16.16
N PHE A 25 -0.15 -9.44 -14.93
CA PHE A 25 0.77 -9.72 -13.83
C PHE A 25 0.47 -11.06 -13.17
N THR A 26 1.52 -11.74 -12.73
CA THR A 26 1.41 -12.86 -11.79
C THR A 26 1.38 -12.29 -10.38
N VAL A 27 0.26 -12.42 -9.69
CA VAL A 27 0.05 -11.75 -8.39
C VAL A 27 -0.02 -12.77 -7.28
N SER A 28 0.85 -12.63 -6.29
CA SER A 28 0.79 -13.33 -5.01
C SER A 28 0.29 -12.38 -3.92
N MET A 29 -0.67 -12.82 -3.13
CA MET A 29 -1.17 -12.04 -1.99
C MET A 29 -0.44 -12.48 -0.73
N TYR A 30 0.10 -11.49 -0.02
CA TYR A 30 0.61 -11.70 1.32
C TYR A 30 -0.47 -11.28 2.32
N ASP A 31 -1.07 -12.25 2.98
CA ASP A 31 -1.99 -12.01 4.08
C ASP A 31 -1.31 -12.31 5.40
N TYR A 32 -0.85 -11.27 6.06
CA TYR A 32 -0.23 -11.39 7.38
C TYR A 32 -1.11 -12.00 8.46
N ALA A 33 -2.43 -12.06 8.26
CA ALA A 33 -3.34 -12.68 9.21
C ALA A 33 -3.34 -14.20 9.14
N THR A 34 -2.99 -14.75 7.97
CA THR A 34 -2.99 -16.20 7.71
C THR A 34 -1.58 -16.80 7.67
N MET A 35 -0.54 -15.98 7.56
CA MET A 35 0.84 -16.45 7.56
C MET A 35 1.25 -16.92 8.95
N GLU A 36 1.81 -18.12 9.02
CA GLU A 36 2.51 -18.54 10.22
C GLU A 36 3.69 -17.60 10.47
N ARG A 37 3.89 -17.19 11.74
CA ARG A 37 4.96 -16.23 12.10
C ARG A 37 6.36 -16.64 11.59
N GLY A 38 6.59 -17.93 11.39
CA GLY A 38 7.85 -18.46 10.89
C GLY A 38 8.11 -18.16 9.40
N GLU A 39 7.09 -18.10 8.56
CA GLU A 39 7.26 -17.92 7.12
C GLU A 39 7.78 -16.52 6.76
N ILE A 40 7.37 -15.49 7.51
CA ILE A 40 7.83 -14.11 7.30
C ILE A 40 9.32 -13.97 7.64
N PHE A 41 9.82 -14.73 8.62
CA PHE A 41 11.20 -14.66 9.06
C PHE A 41 12.15 -15.53 8.25
N THR A 42 11.64 -16.54 7.56
CA THR A 42 12.47 -17.51 6.83
C THR A 42 12.67 -17.13 5.37
N ALA A 43 11.84 -16.27 4.81
CA ALA A 43 12.08 -15.74 3.47
C ALA A 43 13.26 -14.77 3.50
N GLY A 44 14.44 -15.25 3.10
CA GLY A 44 15.60 -14.39 2.90
C GLY A 44 15.33 -13.34 1.81
N ILE A 45 16.05 -12.20 1.88
CA ILE A 45 15.91 -11.12 0.88
C ILE A 45 16.18 -11.62 -0.54
N GLU A 46 17.13 -12.52 -0.70
CA GLU A 46 17.48 -13.07 -2.01
C GLU A 46 16.33 -13.90 -2.58
N GLU A 47 15.65 -14.68 -1.76
CA GLU A 47 14.47 -15.43 -2.17
C GLU A 47 13.32 -14.51 -2.61
N MET A 48 13.11 -13.39 -1.90
CA MET A 48 12.10 -12.39 -2.28
C MET A 48 12.45 -11.71 -3.61
N LYS A 49 13.73 -11.38 -3.82
CA LYS A 49 14.21 -10.77 -5.08
C LYS A 49 14.09 -11.72 -6.27
N GLU A 50 14.31 -13.00 -6.06
CA GLU A 50 14.15 -14.02 -7.09
C GLU A 50 12.68 -14.26 -7.49
N LYS A 51 11.76 -14.10 -6.52
CA LYS A 51 10.33 -14.39 -6.72
C LYS A 51 9.53 -13.20 -7.23
N PHE A 52 9.91 -11.97 -6.87
CA PHE A 52 9.08 -10.79 -7.09
C PHE A 52 9.86 -9.63 -7.72
N ASP A 53 9.31 -9.10 -8.81
CA ASP A 53 9.83 -7.91 -9.49
C ASP A 53 9.33 -6.61 -8.83
N LEU A 54 8.18 -6.66 -8.15
CA LEU A 54 7.51 -5.51 -7.56
C LEU A 54 6.73 -5.92 -6.32
N SER A 55 6.84 -5.11 -5.27
CA SER A 55 5.99 -5.18 -4.10
C SER A 55 4.96 -4.05 -4.11
N ILE A 56 3.71 -4.36 -3.82
CA ILE A 56 2.64 -3.38 -3.66
C ILE A 56 2.07 -3.50 -2.25
N VAL A 57 2.21 -2.43 -1.49
CA VAL A 57 1.54 -2.30 -0.19
C VAL A 57 0.25 -1.51 -0.42
N ALA A 58 -0.88 -2.16 -0.25
CA ALA A 58 -2.18 -1.54 -0.46
C ALA A 58 -2.88 -1.29 0.89
N ALA A 59 -3.22 -0.07 1.19
CA ALA A 59 -3.92 0.31 2.41
C ALA A 59 -5.33 0.82 2.11
N ASN A 60 -6.33 0.16 2.69
CA ASN A 60 -7.71 0.61 2.69
C ASN A 60 -8.14 0.90 4.12
N VAL A 61 -7.66 2.01 4.66
CA VAL A 61 -7.89 2.43 6.05
C VAL A 61 -8.73 3.69 6.04
N ALA A 62 -10.00 3.55 6.38
CA ALA A 62 -10.90 4.70 6.50
C ALA A 62 -10.92 5.24 7.93
N THR A 63 -11.07 6.55 8.06
CA THR A 63 -11.44 7.19 9.33
C THR A 63 -12.92 7.00 9.58
N GLY A 64 -13.30 6.80 10.82
CA GLY A 64 -14.71 6.63 11.17
C GLY A 64 -14.99 6.89 12.63
N SER A 65 -16.16 7.42 12.92
CA SER A 65 -16.66 7.66 14.27
C SER A 65 -15.65 8.41 15.17
N ASN A 66 -15.29 7.84 16.29
CA ASN A 66 -14.37 8.44 17.26
C ASN A 66 -12.88 8.29 16.90
N HIS A 67 -12.58 7.66 15.78
CA HIS A 67 -11.21 7.48 15.30
C HIS A 67 -10.92 8.49 14.19
N THR A 68 -10.53 9.69 14.57
CA THR A 68 -10.22 10.78 13.63
C THR A 68 -8.86 10.64 12.97
N THR A 69 -7.96 9.88 13.60
CA THR A 69 -6.61 9.61 13.07
C THR A 69 -6.39 8.12 13.00
N ARG A 70 -6.16 7.62 11.80
CA ARG A 70 -5.80 6.23 11.56
C ARG A 70 -4.44 6.18 10.90
N ARG A 71 -3.52 5.46 11.54
CA ARG A 71 -2.16 5.25 11.04
C ARG A 71 -2.03 3.85 10.45
N VAL A 72 -1.07 3.69 9.54
CA VAL A 72 -0.67 2.36 9.10
C VAL A 72 0.09 1.70 10.23
N GLU A 73 -0.42 0.58 10.69
CA GLU A 73 0.26 -0.25 11.68
C GLU A 73 0.99 -1.37 10.97
N TRP A 74 2.31 -1.36 11.06
CA TRP A 74 3.13 -2.46 10.60
C TRP A 74 3.12 -3.57 11.65
N ILE A 75 3.23 -4.81 11.20
CA ILE A 75 3.40 -5.92 12.14
C ILE A 75 4.73 -5.72 12.84
N ASP A 76 4.66 -5.57 14.16
CA ASP A 76 5.85 -5.54 15.00
C ASP A 76 6.42 -6.96 15.11
N LEU A 77 7.37 -7.23 14.24
CA LEU A 77 8.15 -8.45 14.25
C LEU A 77 9.55 -8.09 14.76
N MET A 78 9.81 -8.34 16.03
CA MET A 78 11.11 -8.08 16.66
C MET A 78 11.52 -6.60 16.62
N ALA A 79 10.55 -5.69 16.83
CA ALA A 79 10.74 -4.24 16.77
C ALA A 79 11.09 -3.67 15.37
N ALA A 80 10.92 -4.42 14.31
CA ALA A 80 11.04 -3.92 12.95
C ALA A 80 9.68 -3.36 12.50
N ASN A 81 9.48 -2.08 12.66
CA ASN A 81 8.25 -1.38 12.21
C ASN A 81 8.23 -1.09 10.71
N GLU A 82 9.19 -1.60 9.96
CA GLU A 82 9.34 -1.34 8.54
C GLU A 82 9.40 -2.65 7.76
N PRO A 83 8.77 -2.74 6.59
CA PRO A 83 9.01 -3.85 5.70
C PRO A 83 10.44 -3.75 5.13
N TRP A 84 11.31 -4.54 5.66
CA TRP A 84 12.77 -4.55 5.39
C TRP A 84 13.13 -4.75 3.91
N TYR A 85 12.25 -5.37 3.13
CA TYR A 85 12.47 -5.61 1.70
C TYR A 85 12.33 -4.37 0.81
N THR A 86 11.76 -3.27 1.30
CA THR A 86 11.42 -2.09 0.50
C THR A 86 12.61 -1.36 -0.12
N LYS A 87 13.80 -1.61 0.40
CA LYS A 87 15.05 -1.05 -0.15
C LYS A 87 15.66 -1.93 -1.24
N GLU A 88 15.27 -3.19 -1.29
CA GLU A 88 15.87 -4.20 -2.17
C GLU A 88 14.95 -4.56 -3.35
N ILE A 89 13.64 -4.47 -3.16
CA ILE A 89 12.63 -4.75 -4.17
C ILE A 89 11.90 -3.44 -4.46
N PRO A 90 11.71 -3.06 -5.74
CA PRO A 90 10.86 -1.94 -6.09
C PRO A 90 9.52 -2.03 -5.37
N THR A 91 9.19 -1.02 -4.58
CA THR A 91 8.00 -1.05 -3.75
C THR A 91 7.17 0.20 -3.97
N MET A 92 5.86 0.03 -4.13
CA MET A 92 4.92 1.13 -4.15
C MET A 92 3.88 0.97 -3.03
N PHE A 93 3.39 2.11 -2.56
CA PHE A 93 2.29 2.17 -1.61
C PHE A 93 1.05 2.76 -2.29
N ILE A 94 -0.08 2.09 -2.16
CA ILE A 94 -1.36 2.56 -2.67
C ILE A 94 -2.30 2.80 -1.50
N SER A 95 -2.70 4.05 -1.27
CA SER A 95 -3.71 4.41 -0.28
C SER A 95 -5.05 4.63 -0.94
N PHE A 96 -6.05 3.81 -0.60
CA PHE A 96 -7.37 3.88 -1.23
C PHE A 96 -8.29 4.93 -0.61
N CYS A 97 -8.28 5.13 0.69
CA CYS A 97 -9.21 6.03 1.36
C CYS A 97 -8.54 7.23 2.02
N ASN A 98 -7.49 7.01 2.79
CA ASN A 98 -6.86 8.04 3.61
C ASN A 98 -5.62 8.61 2.91
N PRO A 99 -5.58 9.91 2.57
CA PRO A 99 -4.45 10.51 1.86
C PRO A 99 -3.22 10.77 2.73
N TYR A 100 -3.33 10.62 4.05
CA TYR A 100 -2.29 11.03 5.00
C TYR A 100 -1.28 9.92 5.36
N HIS A 101 -1.39 8.74 4.73
CA HIS A 101 -0.47 7.63 5.00
C HIS A 101 0.97 7.86 4.51
N MET A 102 1.22 8.91 3.72
CA MET A 102 2.59 9.24 3.30
C MET A 102 3.53 9.46 4.49
N ILE A 103 3.03 10.01 5.59
CA ILE A 103 3.82 10.22 6.81
C ILE A 103 4.12 8.91 7.55
N ASP A 104 3.39 7.85 7.27
CA ASP A 104 3.58 6.53 7.89
C ASP A 104 4.61 5.68 7.13
N VAL A 105 4.88 6.02 5.87
CA VAL A 105 5.71 5.23 4.95
C VAL A 105 6.79 6.07 4.24
N PRO A 106 7.55 6.89 4.96
CA PRO A 106 8.52 7.82 4.34
C PRO A 106 9.68 7.10 3.62
N PHE A 107 9.82 5.80 3.84
CA PHE A 107 10.84 4.95 3.22
C PHE A 107 10.39 4.35 1.87
N ILE A 108 9.12 4.51 1.48
CA ILE A 108 8.60 4.07 0.18
C ILE A 108 8.58 5.28 -0.77
N SER A 109 9.33 5.20 -1.85
CA SER A 109 9.49 6.31 -2.79
C SER A 109 8.35 6.49 -3.78
N THR A 110 7.54 5.46 -4.01
CA THR A 110 6.40 5.51 -4.93
C THR A 110 5.10 5.39 -4.15
N PHE A 111 4.30 6.46 -4.19
CA PHE A 111 3.05 6.55 -3.44
C PHE A 111 1.89 7.00 -4.34
N ILE A 112 0.76 6.30 -4.25
CA ILE A 112 -0.47 6.61 -4.99
C ILE A 112 -1.62 6.84 -3.99
N ASN A 113 -2.24 8.01 -4.05
CA ASN A 113 -3.49 8.32 -3.35
C ASN A 113 -4.67 8.16 -4.29
N CYS A 114 -5.63 7.32 -3.92
CA CYS A 114 -6.81 7.01 -4.73
C CYS A 114 -8.07 7.75 -4.26
N TYR A 115 -8.14 8.13 -2.99
CA TYR A 115 -9.29 8.78 -2.34
C TYR A 115 -10.59 7.98 -2.35
N SER A 116 -10.59 6.77 -2.87
CA SER A 116 -11.73 5.88 -2.92
C SER A 116 -11.29 4.42 -3.04
N SER A 117 -12.07 3.53 -2.47
CA SER A 117 -11.89 2.06 -2.54
C SER A 117 -12.85 1.39 -3.53
N SER A 118 -13.53 2.16 -4.37
CA SER A 118 -14.42 1.60 -5.38
C SER A 118 -13.67 0.78 -6.43
N SER A 119 -14.35 -0.19 -7.04
CA SER A 119 -13.79 -1.00 -8.13
C SER A 119 -13.29 -0.13 -9.30
N TYR A 120 -14.00 0.94 -9.62
CA TYR A 120 -13.59 1.89 -10.66
C TYR A 120 -12.26 2.58 -10.34
N CYS A 121 -12.03 2.88 -9.06
CA CYS A 121 -10.78 3.48 -8.61
C CYS A 121 -9.63 2.46 -8.70
N VAL A 122 -9.88 1.22 -8.34
CA VAL A 122 -8.91 0.12 -8.48
C VAL A 122 -8.52 -0.07 -9.95
N ASP A 123 -9.50 -0.14 -10.85
CA ASP A 123 -9.26 -0.28 -12.29
C ASP A 123 -8.45 0.91 -12.83
N ALA A 124 -8.82 2.14 -12.46
CA ALA A 124 -8.10 3.35 -12.86
C ALA A 124 -6.65 3.37 -12.37
N VAL A 125 -6.39 2.90 -11.16
CA VAL A 125 -5.02 2.79 -10.63
C VAL A 125 -4.21 1.79 -11.43
N VAL A 126 -4.76 0.63 -11.74
CA VAL A 126 -4.07 -0.38 -12.55
C VAL A 126 -3.78 0.14 -13.95
N GLU A 127 -4.73 0.83 -14.61
CA GLU A 127 -4.49 1.46 -15.90
C GLU A 127 -3.32 2.46 -15.88
N LYS A 128 -3.17 3.21 -14.78
CA LYS A 128 -2.04 4.12 -14.59
C LYS A 128 -0.73 3.40 -14.36
N ILE A 129 -0.73 2.35 -13.55
CA ILE A 129 0.46 1.53 -13.29
C ILE A 129 1.00 0.92 -14.60
N ILE A 130 0.14 0.45 -15.49
CA ILE A 130 0.53 -0.13 -16.78
C ILE A 130 0.72 0.91 -17.90
N GLY A 131 0.62 2.20 -17.60
CA GLY A 131 0.86 3.28 -18.55
C GLY A 131 -0.26 3.52 -19.56
N LYS A 132 -1.45 2.92 -19.42
CA LYS A 132 -2.60 3.19 -20.29
C LYS A 132 -3.19 4.58 -20.09
N SER A 133 -3.05 5.14 -18.91
CA SER A 133 -3.50 6.51 -18.61
C SER A 133 -2.50 7.23 -17.72
N SER A 134 -2.46 8.55 -17.81
CA SER A 134 -1.51 9.39 -17.05
C SER A 134 -2.07 9.79 -15.69
N PHE A 135 -1.17 10.07 -14.73
CA PHE A 135 -1.51 10.69 -13.46
C PHE A 135 -1.69 12.20 -13.65
N ASN A 136 -2.93 12.67 -13.74
CA ASN A 136 -3.26 14.08 -13.94
C ASN A 136 -3.95 14.71 -12.71
N GLY A 137 -4.22 13.92 -11.69
CA GLY A 137 -4.86 14.37 -10.46
C GLY A 137 -3.94 15.23 -9.62
N LYS A 138 -4.53 16.25 -8.99
CA LYS A 138 -3.86 16.98 -7.91
C LYS A 138 -4.52 16.62 -6.60
N SER A 139 -3.73 16.47 -5.55
CA SER A 139 -4.28 16.21 -4.22
C SER A 139 -5.17 17.39 -3.79
N PRO A 140 -6.42 17.14 -3.38
CA PRO A 140 -7.30 18.18 -2.86
C PRO A 140 -6.94 18.61 -1.43
N VAL A 141 -6.01 17.91 -0.80
CA VAL A 141 -5.50 18.14 0.55
C VAL A 141 -3.99 18.09 0.55
N ASP A 142 -3.37 18.72 1.54
CA ASP A 142 -1.95 18.55 1.80
C ASP A 142 -1.73 17.19 2.51
N PRO A 143 -1.16 16.18 1.84
CA PRO A 143 -0.95 14.87 2.43
C PRO A 143 0.13 14.84 3.53
N TRP A 144 0.88 15.93 3.65
CA TRP A 144 1.96 16.09 4.61
C TRP A 144 1.52 16.83 5.87
N CYS A 145 0.25 17.27 5.93
CA CYS A 145 -0.32 18.00 7.07
C CYS A 145 0.52 19.25 7.46
N GLN A 146 1.08 19.94 6.46
CA GLN A 146 1.96 21.11 6.65
C GLN A 146 3.29 20.82 7.38
N GLU A 147 3.71 19.58 7.44
CA GLU A 147 5.01 19.22 8.00
C GLU A 147 6.15 19.77 7.14
N VAL A 148 7.12 20.42 7.79
CA VAL A 148 8.22 21.12 7.11
C VAL A 148 9.06 20.18 6.24
N TRP A 149 9.19 18.92 6.63
CA TRP A 149 9.94 17.94 5.85
C TRP A 149 9.22 17.53 4.56
N GLY A 150 7.88 17.61 4.52
CA GLY A 150 7.09 17.38 3.31
C GLY A 150 7.39 18.41 2.20
N ALA A 151 7.69 19.65 2.56
CA ALA A 151 8.03 20.70 1.61
C ALA A 151 9.33 20.46 0.81
N ARG A 152 10.16 19.52 1.23
CA ARG A 152 11.40 19.15 0.53
C ARG A 152 11.19 18.19 -0.65
N PHE A 153 9.98 17.65 -0.78
CA PHE A 153 9.64 16.67 -1.82
C PHE A 153 8.59 17.21 -2.80
N MET A 154 8.20 18.46 -2.67
CA MET A 154 7.40 19.20 -3.63
C MET A 154 8.30 20.00 -4.56
#